data_1e4936a036ed6d77a66077ed07ea8f90
#
_entry.id   1e4936a036ed6d77a66077ed07ea8f90
#
_cell.length_a   1.000
_cell.length_b   1.000
_cell.length_c   1.000
_cell.angle_alpha   90.00
_cell.angle_beta   90.00
_cell.angle_gamma   90.00
#
_symmetry.space_group_name_H-M   'P 1'
#
loop_
_entity.id
_entity.type
_entity.pdbx_description
1 polymer ?
#
loop_
_entity_poly.entity_id
_entity_poly.type
_entity_poly.pdbx_seq_one_letter_code
_entity_poly.pdbx_strand_id
1 'polypeptide(L)' 'MIEELYKKYYEELINWCHSMTGNLYTAEELVHEAFLRAMLHEDTLSTLKEQQSRSWLYRTVKIYM' A
#
# COMPACT_ATOMS: atom_id res chain seq x y z
N MET A 1 -2.94 -13.32 3.94
CA MET A 1 -3.60 -12.03 4.09
C MET A 1 -2.91 -10.91 3.35
N ILE A 2 -1.65 -10.63 3.64
CA ILE A 2 -0.92 -9.57 2.94
C ILE A 2 -0.77 -9.88 1.45
N GLU A 3 -0.56 -11.14 1.12
CA GLU A 3 -0.44 -11.56 -0.28
C GLU A 3 -1.70 -11.22 -1.08
N GLU A 4 -2.87 -11.38 -0.47
CA GLU A 4 -4.13 -11.08 -1.13
C GLU A 4 -4.28 -9.58 -1.36
N LEU A 5 -3.89 -8.79 -0.36
CA LEU A 5 -3.91 -7.33 -0.50
C LEU A 5 -2.94 -6.87 -1.58
N TYR A 6 -1.76 -7.49 -1.63
CA TYR A 6 -0.77 -7.19 -2.66
C TYR A 6 -1.33 -7.46 -4.05
N LYS A 7 -1.88 -8.65 -4.26
CA LYS A 7 -2.44 -9.03 -5.56
C LYS A 7 -3.57 -8.11 -6.00
N LYS A 8 -4.41 -7.68 -5.05
CA LYS A 8 -5.56 -6.84 -5.39
C LYS A 8 -5.22 -5.39 -5.60
N TYR A 9 -4.31 -4.84 -4.81
CA TYR A 9 -4.15 -3.40 -4.75
C TYR A 9 -2.79 -2.87 -5.19
N TYR A 10 -1.83 -3.74 -5.50
CA TYR A 10 -0.49 -3.30 -5.86
C TYR A 10 -0.51 -2.39 -7.10
N GLU A 11 -1.13 -2.85 -8.19
CA GLU A 11 -1.18 -2.06 -9.42
C GLU A 11 -1.93 -0.74 -9.22
N GLU A 12 -3.05 -0.83 -8.52
CA GLU A 12 -3.85 0.35 -8.22
C GLU A 12 -3.03 1.40 -7.47
N LEU A 13 -2.29 0.97 -6.46
CA LEU A 13 -1.46 1.85 -5.67
C LEU A 13 -0.30 2.42 -6.48
N ILE A 14 0.33 1.59 -7.30
CA ILE A 14 1.41 2.04 -8.18
C ILE A 14 0.92 3.11 -9.13
N ASN A 15 -0.21 2.87 -9.80
CA ASN A 15 -0.76 3.83 -10.75
C ASN A 15 -1.11 5.15 -10.08
N TRP A 16 -1.76 5.08 -8.93
CA TRP A 16 -2.11 6.28 -8.17
C TRP A 16 -0.86 7.05 -7.75
N CYS A 17 0.10 6.34 -7.19
CA CYS A 17 1.34 6.95 -6.70
C CYS A 17 2.15 7.54 -7.85
N HIS A 18 2.20 6.84 -8.99
CA HIS A 18 2.90 7.32 -10.18
C HIS A 18 2.28 8.62 -10.69
N SER A 19 0.96 8.72 -10.67
CA SER A 19 0.29 9.94 -11.11
C SER A 19 0.59 11.13 -10.18
N MET A 20 0.86 10.84 -8.92
CA MET A 20 1.16 11.89 -7.94
C MET A 20 2.63 12.31 -7.96
N THR A 21 3.54 11.36 -8.15
CA THR A 21 4.98 11.64 -8.09
C THR A 21 5.61 11.94 -9.44
N GLY A 22 4.98 11.47 -10.51
CA GLY A 22 5.52 11.62 -11.86
C GLY A 22 6.73 10.74 -12.13
N ASN A 23 7.03 9.78 -11.23
CA ASN A 23 8.22 8.93 -11.34
C ASN A 23 7.87 7.51 -10.92
N LEU A 24 7.93 6.58 -11.87
CA LEU A 24 7.56 5.20 -11.61
C LEU A 24 8.44 4.53 -10.55
N TYR A 25 9.74 4.79 -10.60
CA TYR A 25 10.66 4.22 -9.63
C TYR A 25 10.31 4.65 -8.21
N THR A 26 10.04 5.95 -8.04
CA THR A 26 9.63 6.48 -6.74
C THR A 26 8.32 5.85 -6.29
N ALA A 27 7.37 5.71 -7.22
CA ALA A 27 6.08 5.09 -6.91
C ALA A 27 6.26 3.66 -6.42
N GLU A 28 7.10 2.89 -7.10
CA GLU A 28 7.38 1.52 -6.70
C GLU A 28 7.98 1.43 -5.31
N GLU A 29 8.93 2.33 -5.01
CA GLU A 29 9.56 2.34 -3.68
C GLU A 29 8.57 2.68 -2.58
N LEU A 30 7.70 3.66 -2.83
CA LEU A 30 6.70 4.06 -1.85
C LEU A 30 5.70 2.95 -1.58
N VAL A 31 5.25 2.27 -2.64
CA VAL A 31 4.28 1.18 -2.48
C VAL A 31 4.93 -0.02 -1.80
N HIS A 32 6.18 -0.34 -2.15
CA HIS A 32 6.92 -1.40 -1.49
C HIS A 32 7.06 -1.11 0.02
N GLU A 33 7.37 0.13 0.37
CA GLU A 33 7.47 0.51 1.78
C GLU A 33 6.14 0.30 2.50
N ALA A 34 5.03 0.67 1.86
CA ALA A 34 3.71 0.49 2.45
C ALA A 34 3.41 -0.99 2.73
N PHE A 35 3.77 -1.87 1.79
CA PHE A 35 3.54 -3.30 1.98
C PHE A 35 4.49 -3.91 3.02
N LEU A 36 5.72 -3.42 3.11
CA LEU A 36 6.61 -3.84 4.18
C LEU A 36 6.04 -3.47 5.56
N ARG A 37 5.50 -2.25 5.66
CA ARG A 37 4.83 -1.82 6.89
C ARG A 37 3.59 -2.67 7.18
N ALA A 38 2.85 -3.03 6.13
CA ALA A 38 1.69 -3.90 6.29
C ALA A 38 2.08 -5.25 6.89
N MET A 39 3.21 -5.80 6.46
CA MET A 39 3.71 -7.06 7.00
C MET A 39 4.05 -6.94 8.48
N LEU A 40 4.61 -5.80 8.89
CA LEU A 40 4.93 -5.55 10.29
C LEU A 40 3.68 -5.36 11.15
N HIS A 41 2.57 -4.99 10.55
CA HIS A 41 1.30 -4.72 11.25
C HIS A 41 0.21 -5.69 10.84
N GLU A 42 0.59 -6.89 10.45
CA GLU A 42 -0.37 -7.88 9.95
C GLU A 42 -1.46 -8.21 10.97
N ASP A 43 -1.10 -8.30 12.25
CA ASP A 43 -2.07 -8.58 13.31
C ASP A 43 -3.10 -7.46 13.42
N THR A 44 -2.69 -6.21 13.25
CA THR A 44 -3.63 -5.08 13.22
C THR A 44 -4.53 -5.17 11.98
N LEU A 45 -3.93 -5.39 10.82
CA LEU A 45 -4.68 -5.46 9.56
C LEU A 45 -5.66 -6.63 9.53
N SER A 46 -5.33 -7.73 10.22
CA SER A 46 -6.21 -8.89 10.27
C SER A 46 -7.54 -8.61 10.99
N THR A 47 -7.59 -7.55 11.78
CA THR A 47 -8.82 -7.15 12.46
C THR A 47 -9.66 -6.19 11.63
N LEU A 48 -9.14 -5.71 10.51
CA LEU A 48 -9.81 -4.73 9.67
C LEU A 48 -10.55 -5.41 8.52
N LYS A 49 -11.59 -4.75 8.05
CA LYS A 49 -12.25 -5.18 6.81
C LYS A 49 -11.35 -4.83 5.63
N GLU A 50 -11.57 -5.50 4.50
CA GLU A 50 -10.72 -5.30 3.33
C GLU A 50 -10.63 -3.83 2.92
N GLN A 51 -11.74 -3.11 2.91
CA GLN A 51 -11.73 -1.70 2.52
C GLN A 51 -10.96 -0.83 3.50
N GLN A 52 -10.98 -1.20 4.76
CA GLN A 52 -10.19 -0.50 5.78
C GLN A 52 -8.71 -0.76 5.58
N SER A 53 -8.35 -1.99 5.21
CA SER A 53 -6.96 -2.33 4.89
C SER A 53 -6.48 -1.57 3.65
N ARG A 54 -7.33 -1.45 2.64
CA ARG A 54 -7.03 -0.67 1.44
C ARG A 54 -6.75 0.79 1.81
N SER A 55 -7.62 1.38 2.63
CA SER A 55 -7.44 2.75 3.09
C SER A 55 -6.16 2.92 3.90
N TRP A 56 -5.85 1.92 4.70
CA TRP A 56 -4.62 1.90 5.50
C TRP A 56 -3.38 1.97 4.60
N LEU A 57 -3.40 1.21 3.50
CA LEU A 57 -2.29 1.22 2.55
C LEU A 57 -2.12 2.58 1.90
N TYR A 58 -3.22 3.19 1.45
CA TYR A 58 -3.16 4.54 0.88
C TYR A 58 -2.63 5.56 1.87
N ARG A 59 -3.08 5.49 3.10
CA ARG A 59 -2.63 6.41 4.15
C ARG A 59 -1.15 6.23 4.44
N THR A 60 -0.70 4.99 4.46
CA THR A 60 0.71 4.69 4.71
C THR A 60 1.60 5.24 3.60
N VAL A 61 1.18 5.06 2.35
CA VAL A 61 1.92 5.64 1.22
C VAL A 61 2.03 7.16 1.37
N LYS A 62 0.94 7.82 1.75
CA LYS A 62 0.94 9.27 1.93
C LYS A 62 1.93 9.73 3.00
N ILE A 63 2.07 8.96 4.06
CA ILE A 63 3.00 9.31 5.14
C ILE A 63 4.44 9.37 4.62
N TYR A 64 4.81 8.48 3.71
CA TYR A 64 6.16 8.41 3.18
C TYR A 64 6.35 9.19 1.87
N MET A 65 5.27 9.72 1.34
CA MET A 65 5.31 10.55 0.14
C MET A 65 5.81 11.95 0.47
#